data_e79363af08eca4d739a145165a20d60e
#
_entry.id   e79363af08eca4d739a145165a20d60e
#
_cell.length_a   1.000
_cell.length_b   1.000
_cell.length_c   1.000
_cell.angle_alpha   90.00
_cell.angle_beta   90.00
_cell.angle_gamma   90.00
#
_symmetry.space_group_name_H-M   'P 1'
#
loop_
_entity.id
_entity.type
_entity.pdbx_description
1 polymer ?
#
loop_
_entity_poly.entity_id
_entity_poly.type
_entity_poly.pdbx_seq_one_letter_code
_entity_poly.pdbx_strand_id
1 'polypeptide(L)'
;MVKKNAIMRYKILDTLLSNRNRFYSITDLHEKVNEALDLACMEPVSRRCIEKDLVTLECAPYEASIERVWYCGKKCIRYEEDGFSIFMKKLTEDEENLLSEVLNTIGQFDGLDTFEWLDGLKRRLDIKEHRRIIEFDSNPFFSGRNLIGSLFTAISNKQVIALKYHTFKNPEIKEVVVYPYLLKEYNKRWFLIVGVEDGTILNFALDRIDGFKPMPHIDYVEPDEELESRFDDIVGVTLFKDKPVENILIWANDEGSPYIKTKPLHGSQRNVRGDEEKLLREKYQVLQGGCFFRMKCILNYEIEQLFMSKMDQVVVLEPSVLSDSLKERIKKLNMLYSNI
;
A
#
# COMPACT_ATOMS: atom_id res chain seq x y z
N MET A 1 -18.17 18.91 35.42
CA MET A 1 -19.27 18.71 34.43
C MET A 1 -19.22 19.80 33.37
N VAL A 2 -18.21 19.86 32.48
CA VAL A 2 -18.06 20.99 31.52
C VAL A 2 -17.48 20.61 30.18
N LYS A 3 -17.28 19.36 29.83
CA LYS A 3 -16.60 19.01 28.57
C LYS A 3 -17.41 18.21 27.55
N LYS A 4 -18.70 18.02 27.73
CA LYS A 4 -19.54 17.47 26.66
C LYS A 4 -19.71 18.54 25.59
N ASN A 5 -19.29 18.26 24.37
CA ASN A 5 -19.46 19.07 23.17
C ASN A 5 -18.55 20.31 22.99
N ALA A 6 -17.53 20.57 23.83
CA ALA A 6 -16.65 21.72 23.65
C ALA A 6 -15.91 21.71 22.30
N ILE A 7 -15.36 20.56 21.90
CA ILE A 7 -14.65 20.40 20.62
C ILE A 7 -15.55 20.70 19.42
N MET A 8 -16.82 20.31 19.48
CA MET A 8 -17.77 20.60 18.41
C MET A 8 -18.03 22.12 18.30
N ARG A 9 -18.23 22.82 19.45
CA ARG A 9 -18.38 24.27 19.44
C ARG A 9 -17.12 24.97 18.93
N TYR A 10 -15.93 24.48 19.30
CA TYR A 10 -14.65 25.03 18.80
C TYR A 10 -14.54 24.87 17.29
N LYS A 11 -14.94 23.73 16.72
CA LYS A 11 -14.97 23.53 15.25
C LYS A 11 -15.91 24.52 14.56
N ILE A 12 -17.10 24.73 15.13
CA ILE A 12 -18.08 25.68 14.57
C ILE A 12 -17.54 27.10 14.67
N LEU A 13 -17.03 27.50 15.84
CA LEU A 13 -16.42 28.84 16.04
C LEU A 13 -15.24 29.06 15.10
N ASP A 14 -14.37 28.07 14.95
CA ASP A 14 -13.23 28.14 14.03
C ASP A 14 -13.67 28.42 12.60
N THR A 15 -14.67 27.68 12.11
CA THR A 15 -15.24 27.89 10.77
C THR A 15 -15.82 29.30 10.59
N LEU A 16 -16.47 29.82 11.63
CA LEU A 16 -17.06 31.17 11.58
C LEU A 16 -16.00 32.25 11.64
N LEU A 17 -15.00 32.11 12.51
CA LEU A 17 -13.94 33.09 12.74
C LEU A 17 -12.93 33.15 11.58
N SER A 18 -12.71 32.04 10.87
CA SER A 18 -11.88 31.96 9.68
C SER A 18 -12.52 32.58 8.43
N ASN A 19 -13.83 32.86 8.45
CA ASN A 19 -14.57 33.36 7.28
C ASN A 19 -14.36 34.86 7.09
N ARG A 20 -13.50 35.27 6.17
CA ARG A 20 -13.21 36.68 5.85
C ARG A 20 -14.35 37.44 5.15
N ASN A 21 -15.28 36.73 4.55
CA ASN A 21 -16.36 37.33 3.79
C ASN A 21 -17.56 37.77 4.67
N ARG A 22 -17.53 37.41 5.96
CA ARG A 22 -18.60 37.71 6.91
C ARG A 22 -18.07 38.21 8.23
N PHE A 23 -18.82 39.11 8.85
CA PHE A 23 -18.52 39.67 10.16
C PHE A 23 -19.57 39.20 11.15
N TYR A 24 -19.14 38.60 12.24
CA TYR A 24 -20.00 38.05 13.28
C TYR A 24 -19.82 38.79 14.59
N SER A 25 -20.92 39.34 15.13
CA SER A 25 -20.93 39.80 16.51
C SER A 25 -21.02 38.60 17.45
N ILE A 26 -20.83 38.82 18.77
CA ILE A 26 -20.98 37.75 19.75
C ILE A 26 -22.40 37.15 19.74
N THR A 27 -23.41 37.94 19.40
CA THR A 27 -24.81 37.50 19.28
C THR A 27 -24.93 36.58 18.04
N ASP A 28 -24.40 37.01 16.90
CA ASP A 28 -24.41 36.22 15.67
C ASP A 28 -23.67 34.88 15.84
N LEU A 29 -22.52 34.87 16.54
CA LEU A 29 -21.79 33.65 16.86
C LEU A 29 -22.61 32.70 17.75
N HIS A 30 -23.28 33.25 18.77
CA HIS A 30 -24.12 32.46 19.65
C HIS A 30 -25.28 31.81 18.91
N GLU A 31 -25.97 32.56 18.03
CA GLU A 31 -27.07 32.04 17.21
C GLU A 31 -26.57 30.93 16.26
N LYS A 32 -25.49 31.18 15.53
CA LYS A 32 -24.92 30.22 14.56
C LYS A 32 -24.41 28.94 15.22
N VAL A 33 -23.77 29.05 16.39
CA VAL A 33 -23.35 27.88 17.14
C VAL A 33 -24.55 27.05 17.60
N ASN A 34 -25.60 27.68 18.11
CA ASN A 34 -26.81 26.96 18.55
C ASN A 34 -27.59 26.36 17.38
N GLU A 35 -27.67 27.03 16.21
CA GLU A 35 -28.24 26.44 15.00
C GLU A 35 -27.49 25.15 14.60
N ALA A 36 -26.16 25.18 14.65
CA ALA A 36 -25.35 24.00 14.28
C ALA A 36 -25.42 22.88 15.34
N LEU A 37 -25.55 23.23 16.64
CA LEU A 37 -25.75 22.26 17.71
C LEU A 37 -27.11 21.58 17.61
N ASP A 38 -28.18 22.33 17.27
CA ASP A 38 -29.52 21.80 17.05
C ASP A 38 -29.58 20.79 15.90
N LEU A 39 -28.95 21.14 14.78
CA LEU A 39 -28.76 20.21 13.64
C LEU A 39 -28.02 18.93 14.02
N ALA A 40 -27.12 19.00 15.00
CA ALA A 40 -26.38 17.85 15.52
C ALA A 40 -27.12 17.13 16.68
N CYS A 41 -28.37 17.48 16.94
CA CYS A 41 -29.18 16.95 18.06
C CYS A 41 -28.52 17.15 19.45
N MET A 42 -27.86 18.29 19.64
CA MET A 42 -27.16 18.66 20.87
C MET A 42 -27.89 19.81 21.59
N GLU A 43 -27.71 19.89 22.91
CA GLU A 43 -28.33 20.96 23.70
C GLU A 43 -27.72 22.34 23.39
N PRO A 44 -28.55 23.39 23.28
CA PRO A 44 -28.07 24.75 23.07
C PRO A 44 -27.26 25.26 24.27
N VAL A 45 -26.37 26.19 24.02
CA VAL A 45 -25.51 26.79 25.03
C VAL A 45 -25.82 28.27 25.23
N SER A 46 -25.49 28.84 26.40
CA SER A 46 -25.68 30.25 26.68
C SER A 46 -24.61 31.10 25.99
N ARG A 47 -24.92 32.37 25.73
CA ARG A 47 -23.95 33.36 25.21
C ARG A 47 -22.68 33.43 26.05
N ARG A 48 -22.78 33.35 27.39
CA ARG A 48 -21.61 33.32 28.30
C ARG A 48 -20.70 32.11 28.05
N CYS A 49 -21.26 30.98 27.57
CA CYS A 49 -20.48 29.82 27.18
C CYS A 49 -19.60 30.13 25.95
N ILE A 50 -20.15 30.79 24.94
CA ILE A 50 -19.42 31.22 23.75
C ILE A 50 -18.30 32.22 24.10
N GLU A 51 -18.59 33.19 25.00
CA GLU A 51 -17.56 34.14 25.48
C GLU A 51 -16.39 33.42 26.17
N LYS A 52 -16.69 32.37 26.98
CA LYS A 52 -15.65 31.54 27.59
C LYS A 52 -14.89 30.68 26.58
N ASP A 53 -15.61 30.15 25.60
CA ASP A 53 -14.99 29.37 24.53
C ASP A 53 -13.98 30.24 23.73
N LEU A 54 -14.33 31.49 23.41
CA LEU A 54 -13.41 32.43 22.74
C LEU A 54 -12.15 32.68 23.57
N VAL A 55 -12.29 32.90 24.89
CA VAL A 55 -11.14 33.06 25.80
C VAL A 55 -10.28 31.77 25.81
N THR A 56 -10.91 30.60 25.77
CA THR A 56 -10.18 29.33 25.70
C THR A 56 -9.41 29.20 24.39
N LEU A 57 -9.96 29.68 23.29
CA LEU A 57 -9.26 29.67 21.98
C LEU A 57 -8.07 30.63 21.96
N GLU A 58 -8.13 31.75 22.69
CA GLU A 58 -7.01 32.72 22.86
C GLU A 58 -5.88 32.16 23.77
N CYS A 59 -6.16 31.12 24.56
CA CYS A 59 -5.21 30.50 25.48
C CYS A 59 -4.60 29.20 24.93
N ALA A 60 -3.49 28.73 25.57
CA ALA A 60 -2.92 27.41 25.26
C ALA A 60 -3.96 26.29 25.45
N PRO A 61 -4.04 25.29 24.58
CA PRO A 61 -3.07 24.97 23.52
C PRO A 61 -3.36 25.63 22.15
N TYR A 62 -4.41 26.45 22.01
CA TYR A 62 -4.85 26.97 20.71
C TYR A 62 -4.13 28.26 20.31
N GLU A 63 -3.89 29.15 21.27
CA GLU A 63 -3.16 30.44 21.11
C GLU A 63 -3.62 31.28 19.91
N ALA A 64 -4.94 31.26 19.64
CA ALA A 64 -5.52 31.93 18.49
C ALA A 64 -5.51 33.46 18.69
N SER A 65 -4.92 34.20 17.76
CA SER A 65 -5.02 35.67 17.72
C SER A 65 -6.41 36.08 17.22
N ILE A 66 -7.25 36.57 18.14
CA ILE A 66 -8.62 36.98 17.82
C ILE A 66 -8.73 38.50 17.88
N GLU A 67 -9.03 39.13 16.72
CA GLU A 67 -9.29 40.56 16.65
C GLU A 67 -10.79 40.89 16.83
N ARG A 68 -11.03 42.10 17.35
CA ARG A 68 -12.36 42.66 17.58
C ARG A 68 -12.49 43.96 16.82
N VAL A 69 -13.19 43.92 15.70
CA VAL A 69 -13.32 45.06 14.77
C VAL A 69 -14.75 45.62 14.79
N TRP A 70 -14.88 46.94 14.58
CA TRP A 70 -16.20 47.54 14.41
C TRP A 70 -16.63 47.48 12.94
N TYR A 71 -17.80 46.86 12.70
CA TYR A 71 -18.36 46.77 11.38
C TYR A 71 -19.87 47.03 11.42
N CYS A 72 -20.37 47.97 10.60
CA CYS A 72 -21.78 48.36 10.57
C CYS A 72 -22.40 48.63 11.97
N GLY A 73 -21.67 49.34 12.86
CA GLY A 73 -22.16 49.67 14.19
C GLY A 73 -22.14 48.53 15.20
N LYS A 74 -21.62 47.36 14.86
CA LYS A 74 -21.47 46.20 15.73
C LYS A 74 -20.02 45.87 15.97
N LYS A 75 -19.66 45.41 17.18
CA LYS A 75 -18.36 44.84 17.49
C LYS A 75 -18.34 43.40 17.04
N CYS A 76 -17.58 43.11 15.97
CA CYS A 76 -17.42 41.81 15.35
C CYS A 76 -16.12 41.15 15.75
N ILE A 77 -16.09 39.83 15.68
CA ILE A 77 -15.01 38.99 16.17
C ILE A 77 -14.56 38.09 15.00
N ARG A 78 -13.25 38.00 14.77
CA ARG A 78 -12.66 37.11 13.75
C ARG A 78 -11.20 36.84 14.11
N TYR A 79 -10.56 35.90 13.41
CA TYR A 79 -9.11 35.74 13.53
C TYR A 79 -8.37 36.92 12.91
N GLU A 80 -7.27 37.30 13.53
CA GLU A 80 -6.39 38.40 13.04
C GLU A 80 -5.71 37.99 11.75
N GLU A 81 -5.14 36.76 11.71
CA GLU A 81 -4.44 36.21 10.57
C GLU A 81 -5.39 35.63 9.53
N ASP A 82 -5.14 35.97 8.25
CA ASP A 82 -5.94 35.45 7.13
C ASP A 82 -5.66 33.99 6.87
N GLY A 83 -6.74 33.19 6.76
CA GLY A 83 -6.65 31.73 6.58
C GLY A 83 -6.18 30.97 7.82
N PHE A 84 -6.11 31.61 8.99
CA PHE A 84 -5.83 30.92 10.26
C PHE A 84 -7.01 30.04 10.66
N SER A 85 -6.71 28.88 11.23
CA SER A 85 -7.65 27.97 11.86
C SER A 85 -6.94 27.22 12.99
N ILE A 86 -7.59 27.05 14.13
CA ILE A 86 -7.04 26.27 15.27
C ILE A 86 -6.96 24.77 14.97
N PHE A 87 -7.67 24.28 13.96
CA PHE A 87 -7.67 22.88 13.52
C PHE A 87 -6.87 22.66 12.25
N MET A 88 -6.57 23.71 11.48
CA MET A 88 -5.69 23.71 10.34
C MET A 88 -4.41 24.46 10.68
N LYS A 89 -3.43 23.79 11.29
CA LYS A 89 -2.06 24.34 11.26
C LYS A 89 -1.67 24.45 9.80
N LYS A 90 -1.37 25.65 9.32
CA LYS A 90 -0.62 25.81 8.07
C LYS A 90 0.64 24.98 8.21
N LEU A 91 0.91 24.13 7.24
CA LEU A 91 2.18 23.45 7.16
C LEU A 91 3.28 24.52 7.10
N THR A 92 4.38 24.31 7.79
CA THR A 92 5.57 25.10 7.60
C THR A 92 6.11 24.88 6.18
N GLU A 93 6.89 25.80 5.66
CA GLU A 93 7.50 25.66 4.34
C GLU A 93 8.29 24.33 4.21
N ASP A 94 8.97 23.92 5.29
CA ASP A 94 9.69 22.65 5.33
C ASP A 94 8.73 21.44 5.29
N GLU A 95 7.59 21.51 5.99
CA GLU A 95 6.57 20.46 5.97
C GLU A 95 5.86 20.37 4.60
N GLU A 96 5.58 21.52 3.95
CA GLU A 96 5.03 21.56 2.58
C GLU A 96 6.01 20.97 1.58
N ASN A 97 7.30 21.30 1.67
CA ASN A 97 8.34 20.76 0.82
C ASN A 97 8.48 19.24 1.03
N LEU A 98 8.53 18.77 2.27
CA LEU A 98 8.61 17.35 2.59
C LEU A 98 7.39 16.59 2.06
N LEU A 99 6.18 17.13 2.28
CA LEU A 99 4.95 16.52 1.77
C LEU A 99 4.92 16.47 0.24
N SER A 100 5.43 17.55 -0.40
CA SER A 100 5.58 17.62 -1.85
C SER A 100 6.52 16.53 -2.39
N GLU A 101 7.67 16.36 -1.75
CA GLU A 101 8.64 15.31 -2.12
C GLU A 101 8.05 13.91 -1.93
N VAL A 102 7.35 13.66 -0.82
CA VAL A 102 6.68 12.38 -0.55
C VAL A 102 5.61 12.09 -1.61
N LEU A 103 4.73 13.04 -1.92
CA LEU A 103 3.68 12.85 -2.91
C LEU A 103 4.22 12.71 -4.35
N ASN A 104 5.31 13.39 -4.67
CA ASN A 104 5.99 13.20 -5.94
C ASN A 104 6.68 11.83 -6.02
N THR A 105 7.27 11.36 -4.94
CA THR A 105 7.88 10.02 -4.85
C THR A 105 6.84 8.92 -4.96
N ILE A 106 5.72 9.04 -4.22
CA ILE A 106 4.59 8.10 -4.30
C ILE A 106 4.02 8.04 -5.73
N GLY A 107 3.88 9.18 -6.39
CA GLY A 107 3.40 9.24 -7.78
C GLY A 107 4.33 8.58 -8.80
N GLN A 108 5.53 8.16 -8.42
CA GLN A 108 6.47 7.43 -9.30
C GLN A 108 6.28 5.90 -9.23
N PHE A 109 5.56 5.39 -8.23
CA PHE A 109 5.21 3.97 -8.20
C PHE A 109 4.21 3.64 -9.30
N ASP A 110 4.46 2.56 -10.01
CA ASP A 110 3.61 2.10 -11.11
C ASP A 110 2.18 1.82 -10.63
N GLY A 111 1.22 2.40 -11.32
CA GLY A 111 -0.20 2.24 -11.02
C GLY A 111 -0.75 3.21 -9.96
N LEU A 112 0.09 3.93 -9.22
CA LEU A 112 -0.39 4.95 -8.28
C LEU A 112 -0.79 6.26 -8.96
N ASP A 113 -0.35 6.48 -10.18
CA ASP A 113 -0.82 7.55 -11.07
C ASP A 113 -2.30 7.40 -11.48
N THR A 114 -2.88 6.21 -11.28
CA THR A 114 -4.31 5.96 -11.51
C THR A 114 -5.20 6.37 -10.33
N PHE A 115 -4.62 6.89 -9.24
CA PHE A 115 -5.38 7.37 -8.09
C PHE A 115 -5.86 8.82 -8.31
N GLU A 116 -7.13 8.99 -8.66
CA GLU A 116 -7.75 10.31 -8.86
C GLU A 116 -7.58 11.24 -7.65
N TRP A 117 -7.56 10.69 -6.43
CA TRP A 117 -7.38 11.48 -5.22
C TRP A 117 -5.96 12.06 -5.09
N LEU A 118 -4.92 11.39 -5.64
CA LEU A 118 -3.54 11.87 -5.59
C LEU A 118 -3.38 13.15 -6.40
N ASP A 119 -3.94 13.20 -7.61
CA ASP A 119 -3.95 14.40 -8.44
C ASP A 119 -4.80 15.52 -7.83
N GLY A 120 -5.90 15.16 -7.18
CA GLY A 120 -6.72 16.08 -6.42
C GLY A 120 -5.95 16.71 -5.26
N LEU A 121 -5.15 15.91 -4.54
CA LEU A 121 -4.33 16.35 -3.42
C LEU A 121 -3.16 17.23 -3.90
N LYS A 122 -2.45 16.81 -4.96
CA LYS A 122 -1.36 17.60 -5.56
C LYS A 122 -1.85 18.99 -6.00
N ARG A 123 -3.01 19.06 -6.65
CA ARG A 123 -3.61 20.34 -7.06
C ARG A 123 -4.01 21.23 -5.90
N ARG A 124 -4.57 20.66 -4.81
CA ARG A 124 -4.97 21.43 -3.61
C ARG A 124 -3.77 22.02 -2.86
N LEU A 125 -2.66 21.33 -2.86
CA LEU A 125 -1.43 21.72 -2.18
C LEU A 125 -0.49 22.51 -3.10
N ASP A 126 -0.91 22.82 -4.33
CA ASP A 126 -0.09 23.54 -5.35
C ASP A 126 1.30 22.90 -5.55
N ILE A 127 1.34 21.55 -5.49
CA ILE A 127 2.58 20.79 -5.59
C ILE A 127 3.11 20.89 -7.01
N LYS A 128 4.29 21.49 -7.13
CA LYS A 128 5.02 21.56 -8.41
C LYS A 128 5.67 20.20 -8.70
N GLU A 129 5.63 19.79 -9.96
CA GLU A 129 6.39 18.63 -10.40
C GLU A 129 7.89 18.93 -10.28
N HIS A 130 8.58 18.11 -9.51
CA HIS A 130 10.02 18.16 -9.39
C HIS A 130 10.69 17.13 -10.31
N ARG A 131 11.96 17.38 -10.64
CA ARG A 131 12.78 16.40 -11.38
C ARG A 131 12.76 15.07 -10.66
N ARG A 132 12.52 13.97 -11.38
CA ARG A 132 12.66 12.60 -10.85
C ARG A 132 14.06 12.40 -10.31
N ILE A 133 14.17 12.06 -9.02
CA ILE A 133 15.43 11.73 -8.33
C ILE A 133 15.52 10.23 -8.09
N ILE A 134 14.37 9.56 -7.93
CA ILE A 134 14.24 8.11 -7.74
C ILE A 134 13.48 7.55 -8.92
N GLU A 135 13.95 6.44 -9.48
CA GLU A 135 13.29 5.71 -10.54
C GLU A 135 13.08 4.27 -10.09
N PHE A 136 11.83 3.80 -10.22
CA PHE A 136 11.48 2.40 -9.97
C PHE A 136 11.45 1.66 -11.29
N ASP A 137 11.99 0.43 -11.30
CA ASP A 137 11.97 -0.44 -12.47
C ASP A 137 10.54 -0.97 -12.70
N SER A 138 9.72 -0.15 -13.32
CA SER A 138 8.31 -0.39 -13.56
C SER A 138 8.05 -0.82 -15.01
N ASN A 139 6.90 -1.46 -15.25
CA ASN A 139 6.46 -1.83 -16.58
C ASN A 139 5.26 -0.96 -17.01
N PRO A 140 5.48 0.17 -17.71
CA PRO A 140 4.40 1.07 -18.11
C PRO A 140 3.42 0.43 -19.11
N PHE A 141 3.80 -0.68 -19.74
CA PHE A 141 2.98 -1.42 -20.71
C PHE A 141 2.19 -2.57 -20.08
N PHE A 142 2.18 -2.67 -18.73
CA PHE A 142 1.45 -3.70 -18.03
C PHE A 142 -0.06 -3.54 -18.23
N SER A 143 -0.70 -4.59 -18.79
CA SER A 143 -2.17 -4.63 -18.92
C SER A 143 -2.83 -4.77 -17.55
N GLY A 144 -3.93 -4.01 -17.30
CA GLY A 144 -4.62 -4.02 -16.01
C GLY A 144 -4.13 -2.95 -15.02
N ARG A 145 -3.14 -2.12 -15.38
CA ARG A 145 -2.66 -1.00 -14.58
C ARG A 145 -3.79 -0.05 -14.17
N ASN A 146 -4.69 0.23 -15.07
CA ASN A 146 -5.87 1.07 -14.85
C ASN A 146 -6.83 0.55 -13.77
N LEU A 147 -6.72 -0.72 -13.37
CA LEU A 147 -7.55 -1.32 -12.33
C LEU A 147 -6.99 -1.09 -10.91
N ILE A 148 -5.71 -0.73 -10.77
CA ILE A 148 -5.04 -0.62 -9.47
C ILE A 148 -5.77 0.37 -8.56
N GLY A 149 -6.04 1.59 -9.03
CA GLY A 149 -6.70 2.62 -8.22
C GLY A 149 -8.10 2.23 -7.75
N SER A 150 -8.91 1.67 -8.65
CA SER A 150 -10.27 1.24 -8.32
C SER A 150 -10.30 0.00 -7.42
N LEU A 151 -9.37 -0.95 -7.60
CA LEU A 151 -9.21 -2.10 -6.72
C LEU A 151 -8.69 -1.69 -5.33
N PHE A 152 -7.76 -0.76 -5.26
CA PHE A 152 -7.32 -0.19 -3.99
C PHE A 152 -8.50 0.42 -3.22
N THR A 153 -9.35 1.18 -3.90
CA THR A 153 -10.56 1.76 -3.29
C THR A 153 -11.52 0.67 -2.80
N ALA A 154 -11.70 -0.40 -3.57
CA ALA A 154 -12.54 -1.52 -3.17
C ALA A 154 -12.00 -2.23 -1.92
N ILE A 155 -10.67 -2.44 -1.84
CA ILE A 155 -10.01 -3.02 -0.66
C ILE A 155 -10.16 -2.10 0.55
N SER A 156 -9.83 -0.81 0.41
CA SER A 156 -9.87 0.16 1.49
C SER A 156 -11.27 0.32 2.09
N ASN A 157 -12.30 0.21 1.25
CA ASN A 157 -13.69 0.31 1.66
C ASN A 157 -14.32 -1.05 2.00
N LYS A 158 -13.54 -2.14 2.03
CA LYS A 158 -14.02 -3.52 2.28
C LYS A 158 -15.23 -3.87 1.41
N GLN A 159 -15.12 -3.61 0.11
CA GLN A 159 -16.20 -3.85 -0.85
C GLN A 159 -16.06 -5.25 -1.46
N VAL A 160 -17.11 -6.05 -1.39
CA VAL A 160 -17.22 -7.28 -2.15
C VAL A 160 -17.39 -6.94 -3.62
N ILE A 161 -16.70 -7.67 -4.51
CA ILE A 161 -16.76 -7.45 -5.95
C ILE A 161 -17.06 -8.72 -6.73
N ALA A 162 -17.79 -8.58 -7.82
CA ALA A 162 -17.91 -9.63 -8.85
C ALA A 162 -16.82 -9.36 -9.90
N LEU A 163 -15.85 -10.26 -9.97
CA LEU A 163 -14.65 -10.17 -10.80
C LEU A 163 -14.84 -10.96 -12.09
N LYS A 164 -14.62 -10.36 -13.25
CA LYS A 164 -14.56 -11.04 -14.54
C LYS A 164 -13.12 -11.39 -14.87
N TYR A 165 -12.84 -12.68 -15.00
CA TYR A 165 -11.49 -13.20 -15.16
C TYR A 165 -11.39 -14.28 -16.22
N HIS A 166 -10.31 -14.26 -16.98
CA HIS A 166 -9.96 -15.32 -17.91
C HIS A 166 -8.53 -15.84 -17.67
N THR A 167 -8.20 -16.99 -18.22
CA THR A 167 -6.82 -17.48 -18.20
C THR A 167 -6.29 -17.59 -19.63
N PHE A 168 -4.98 -17.49 -19.81
CA PHE A 168 -4.40 -17.67 -21.16
C PHE A 168 -4.59 -19.08 -21.75
N LYS A 169 -4.84 -20.09 -20.88
CA LYS A 169 -5.15 -21.47 -21.33
C LYS A 169 -6.62 -21.64 -21.68
N ASN A 170 -7.50 -20.91 -21.01
CA ASN A 170 -8.93 -20.91 -21.28
C ASN A 170 -9.40 -19.44 -21.33
N PRO A 171 -9.65 -18.88 -22.53
CA PRO A 171 -10.05 -17.50 -22.71
C PRO A 171 -11.52 -17.23 -22.34
N GLU A 172 -12.29 -18.25 -21.94
CA GLU A 172 -13.64 -18.06 -21.46
C GLU A 172 -13.66 -17.22 -20.19
N ILE A 173 -14.43 -16.12 -20.23
CA ILE A 173 -14.56 -15.21 -19.10
C ILE A 173 -15.46 -15.86 -18.05
N LYS A 174 -14.94 -15.96 -16.83
CA LYS A 174 -15.69 -16.41 -15.66
C LYS A 174 -15.95 -15.23 -14.73
N GLU A 175 -17.17 -15.14 -14.21
CA GLU A 175 -17.51 -14.16 -13.17
C GLU A 175 -17.46 -14.88 -11.81
N VAL A 176 -16.68 -14.31 -10.88
CA VAL A 176 -16.47 -14.86 -9.53
C VAL A 176 -16.68 -13.75 -8.51
N VAL A 177 -17.49 -14.04 -7.48
CA VAL A 177 -17.66 -13.12 -6.33
C VAL A 177 -16.48 -13.31 -5.39
N VAL A 178 -15.81 -12.20 -5.04
CA VAL A 178 -14.58 -12.24 -4.25
C VAL A 178 -14.53 -11.12 -3.21
N TYR A 179 -13.81 -11.39 -2.14
CA TYR A 179 -13.45 -10.44 -1.08
C TYR A 179 -12.02 -9.95 -1.35
N PRO A 180 -11.82 -8.74 -1.89
CA PRO A 180 -10.48 -8.26 -2.23
C PRO A 180 -9.71 -7.84 -0.98
N TYR A 181 -8.51 -8.40 -0.80
CA TYR A 181 -7.71 -8.21 0.41
C TYR A 181 -6.44 -7.40 0.20
N LEU A 182 -5.68 -7.69 -0.86
CA LEU A 182 -4.35 -7.11 -1.05
C LEU A 182 -3.99 -7.01 -2.53
N LEU A 183 -3.34 -5.90 -2.91
CA LEU A 183 -2.62 -5.78 -4.18
C LEU A 183 -1.15 -6.06 -3.95
N LYS A 184 -0.60 -7.04 -4.67
CA LYS A 184 0.81 -7.43 -4.57
C LYS A 184 1.49 -7.36 -5.92
N GLU A 185 2.60 -6.64 -5.97
CA GLU A 185 3.48 -6.68 -7.14
C GLU A 185 4.52 -7.78 -6.98
N TYR A 186 4.71 -8.56 -8.03
CA TYR A 186 5.81 -9.51 -8.16
C TYR A 186 6.28 -9.59 -9.60
N ASN A 187 7.59 -9.47 -9.81
CA ASN A 187 8.23 -9.53 -11.11
C ASN A 187 7.54 -8.63 -12.17
N LYS A 188 7.28 -7.36 -11.79
CA LYS A 188 6.64 -6.33 -12.63
C LYS A 188 5.22 -6.68 -13.09
N ARG A 189 4.53 -7.56 -12.37
CA ARG A 189 3.12 -7.89 -12.58
C ARG A 189 2.36 -7.75 -11.28
N TRP A 190 1.20 -7.13 -11.34
CA TRP A 190 0.30 -6.95 -10.21
C TRP A 190 -0.69 -8.11 -10.08
N PHE A 191 -0.94 -8.47 -8.84
CA PHE A 191 -1.88 -9.52 -8.45
C PHE A 191 -2.85 -8.99 -7.41
N LEU A 192 -4.11 -9.37 -7.55
CA LEU A 192 -5.14 -9.18 -6.55
C LEU A 192 -5.26 -10.47 -5.73
N ILE A 193 -5.02 -10.37 -4.43
CA ILE A 193 -5.23 -11.44 -3.47
C ILE A 193 -6.63 -11.31 -2.93
N VAL A 194 -7.40 -12.37 -2.97
CA VAL A 194 -8.82 -12.37 -2.62
C VAL A 194 -9.21 -13.59 -1.81
N GLY A 195 -10.25 -13.46 -0.98
CA GLY A 195 -11.01 -14.59 -0.46
C GLY A 195 -12.19 -14.94 -1.38
N VAL A 196 -12.61 -16.18 -1.35
CA VAL A 196 -13.85 -16.66 -1.93
C VAL A 196 -14.74 -17.27 -0.85
N GLU A 197 -16.01 -17.56 -1.18
CA GLU A 197 -17.05 -17.97 -0.23
C GLU A 197 -16.67 -19.18 0.67
N ASP A 198 -15.87 -20.09 0.17
CA ASP A 198 -15.40 -21.28 0.92
C ASP A 198 -14.19 -20.99 1.84
N GLY A 199 -13.79 -19.71 1.99
CA GLY A 199 -12.62 -19.28 2.77
C GLY A 199 -11.29 -19.52 2.07
N THR A 200 -11.27 -19.99 0.83
CA THR A 200 -10.04 -20.15 0.05
C THR A 200 -9.49 -18.79 -0.37
N ILE A 201 -8.19 -18.60 -0.20
CA ILE A 201 -7.51 -17.40 -0.70
C ILE A 201 -6.86 -17.68 -2.04
N LEU A 202 -7.23 -16.91 -3.05
CA LEU A 202 -6.75 -17.00 -4.42
C LEU A 202 -5.98 -15.75 -4.83
N ASN A 203 -5.21 -15.86 -5.91
CA ASN A 203 -4.52 -14.76 -6.55
C ASN A 203 -4.93 -14.61 -8.00
N PHE A 204 -5.32 -13.42 -8.39
CA PHE A 204 -5.69 -13.07 -9.76
C PHE A 204 -4.70 -12.04 -10.32
N ALA A 205 -4.05 -12.37 -11.43
CA ALA A 205 -3.20 -11.40 -12.11
C ALA A 205 -4.06 -10.34 -12.81
N LEU A 206 -3.74 -9.06 -12.61
CA LEU A 206 -4.56 -7.95 -13.10
C LEU A 206 -4.65 -7.90 -14.63
N ASP A 207 -3.62 -8.36 -15.33
CA ASP A 207 -3.58 -8.44 -16.81
C ASP A 207 -4.58 -9.44 -17.41
N ARG A 208 -5.28 -10.21 -16.56
CA ARG A 208 -6.31 -11.19 -16.94
C ARG A 208 -7.69 -10.85 -16.35
N ILE A 209 -7.82 -9.67 -15.75
CA ILE A 209 -9.07 -9.14 -15.24
C ILE A 209 -9.69 -8.26 -16.32
N ASP A 210 -10.85 -8.67 -16.85
CA ASP A 210 -11.60 -7.92 -17.86
C ASP A 210 -12.39 -6.77 -17.24
N GLY A 211 -12.64 -6.84 -15.93
CA GLY A 211 -13.32 -5.82 -15.15
C GLY A 211 -13.96 -6.40 -13.89
N PHE A 212 -14.52 -5.54 -13.09
CA PHE A 212 -15.27 -5.92 -11.90
C PHE A 212 -16.40 -4.95 -11.60
N LYS A 213 -17.34 -5.35 -10.75
CA LYS A 213 -18.42 -4.51 -10.26
C LYS A 213 -18.63 -4.73 -8.76
N PRO A 214 -18.95 -3.68 -7.99
CA PRO A 214 -19.27 -3.80 -6.57
C PRO A 214 -20.54 -4.64 -6.34
N MET A 215 -20.54 -5.39 -5.22
CA MET A 215 -21.67 -6.22 -4.76
C MET A 215 -22.12 -5.74 -3.37
N PRO A 216 -22.84 -4.59 -3.27
CA PRO A 216 -23.12 -3.93 -1.99
C PRO A 216 -24.07 -4.70 -1.07
N HIS A 217 -24.69 -5.78 -1.56
CA HIS A 217 -25.63 -6.59 -0.79
C HIS A 217 -25.01 -7.83 -0.16
N ILE A 218 -23.69 -8.02 -0.33
CA ILE A 218 -22.95 -9.14 0.22
C ILE A 218 -22.04 -8.59 1.32
N ASP A 219 -22.13 -9.20 2.51
CA ASP A 219 -21.28 -8.83 3.64
C ASP A 219 -19.84 -9.21 3.36
N TYR A 220 -18.91 -8.30 3.70
CA TYR A 220 -17.50 -8.52 3.52
C TYR A 220 -16.96 -9.47 4.58
N VAL A 221 -16.18 -10.46 4.16
CA VAL A 221 -15.51 -11.41 5.04
C VAL A 221 -14.02 -11.06 5.11
N GLU A 222 -13.53 -10.86 6.32
CA GLU A 222 -12.09 -10.64 6.57
C GLU A 222 -11.32 -11.95 6.41
N PRO A 223 -10.03 -11.86 6.04
CA PRO A 223 -9.19 -13.05 5.98
C PRO A 223 -8.95 -13.65 7.37
N ASP A 224 -9.00 -14.98 7.49
CA ASP A 224 -8.72 -15.70 8.74
C ASP A 224 -7.23 -15.78 9.09
N GLU A 225 -6.34 -15.38 8.17
CA GLU A 225 -4.88 -15.44 8.32
C GLU A 225 -4.25 -14.05 8.08
N GLU A 226 -3.09 -13.81 8.69
CA GLU A 226 -2.27 -12.64 8.37
C GLU A 226 -1.71 -12.78 6.95
N LEU A 227 -2.21 -11.94 6.04
CA LEU A 227 -1.82 -11.99 4.62
C LEU A 227 -0.34 -11.68 4.40
N GLU A 228 0.28 -10.94 5.31
CA GLU A 228 1.70 -10.59 5.24
C GLU A 228 2.58 -11.82 5.41
N SER A 229 2.30 -12.68 6.38
CA SER A 229 3.04 -13.92 6.63
C SER A 229 2.81 -15.01 5.57
N ARG A 230 1.72 -14.91 4.80
CA ARG A 230 1.37 -15.85 3.74
C ARG A 230 2.47 -16.06 2.68
N PHE A 231 3.31 -15.05 2.49
CA PHE A 231 4.36 -15.06 1.47
C PHE A 231 5.74 -15.43 2.01
N ASP A 232 5.85 -15.64 3.33
CA ASP A 232 7.15 -15.89 3.99
C ASP A 232 7.79 -17.22 3.58
N ASP A 233 6.98 -18.20 3.22
CA ASP A 233 7.44 -19.54 2.84
C ASP A 233 7.48 -19.76 1.32
N ILE A 234 7.27 -18.73 0.51
CA ILE A 234 7.26 -18.86 -0.96
C ILE A 234 8.11 -17.81 -1.65
N VAL A 235 8.52 -18.09 -2.87
CA VAL A 235 8.96 -17.10 -3.83
C VAL A 235 7.77 -16.72 -4.71
N GLY A 236 7.47 -15.42 -4.83
CA GLY A 236 6.39 -14.95 -5.69
C GLY A 236 5.03 -14.84 -5.00
N VAL A 237 3.99 -15.35 -5.65
CA VAL A 237 2.59 -15.18 -5.22
C VAL A 237 1.79 -16.48 -5.15
N THR A 238 2.29 -17.57 -5.74
CA THR A 238 1.57 -18.84 -5.79
C THR A 238 1.88 -19.71 -4.58
N LEU A 239 0.90 -19.83 -3.68
CA LEU A 239 0.97 -20.69 -2.51
C LEU A 239 0.17 -21.98 -2.76
N PHE A 240 0.81 -23.12 -2.58
CA PHE A 240 0.17 -24.43 -2.54
C PHE A 240 0.05 -24.88 -1.09
N LYS A 241 -1.13 -24.76 -0.48
CA LYS A 241 -1.35 -25.11 0.94
C LYS A 241 -1.04 -26.57 1.27
N ASP A 242 -1.19 -27.46 0.28
CA ASP A 242 -0.98 -28.91 0.45
C ASP A 242 0.49 -29.34 0.30
N LYS A 243 1.39 -28.42 -0.05
CA LYS A 243 2.80 -28.73 -0.22
C LYS A 243 3.61 -28.34 1.03
N PRO A 244 4.55 -29.20 1.45
CA PRO A 244 5.41 -28.90 2.58
C PRO A 244 6.46 -27.83 2.21
N VAL A 245 6.99 -27.18 3.25
CA VAL A 245 8.18 -26.34 3.14
C VAL A 245 9.39 -27.24 2.96
N GLU A 246 10.07 -27.11 1.84
CA GLU A 246 11.26 -27.89 1.50
C GLU A 246 12.56 -27.17 1.87
N ASN A 247 13.56 -27.95 2.27
CA ASN A 247 14.92 -27.47 2.45
C ASN A 247 15.65 -27.50 1.13
N ILE A 248 15.96 -26.33 0.60
CA ILE A 248 16.64 -26.17 -0.69
C ILE A 248 18.12 -25.91 -0.43
N LEU A 249 18.96 -26.71 -1.04
CA LEU A 249 20.39 -26.51 -1.10
C LEU A 249 20.79 -26.08 -2.49
N ILE A 250 21.50 -24.97 -2.57
CA ILE A 250 22.08 -24.47 -3.84
C ILE A 250 23.58 -24.26 -3.68
N TRP A 251 24.28 -24.40 -4.78
CA TRP A 251 25.63 -23.92 -4.97
C TRP A 251 25.63 -22.75 -5.95
N ALA A 252 26.39 -21.71 -5.65
CA ALA A 252 26.63 -20.61 -6.56
C ALA A 252 28.13 -20.48 -6.84
N ASN A 253 28.49 -20.29 -8.11
CA ASN A 253 29.88 -20.12 -8.53
C ASN A 253 30.49 -18.82 -7.96
N ASP A 254 31.78 -18.58 -8.24
CA ASP A 254 32.52 -17.43 -7.72
C ASP A 254 31.93 -16.09 -8.23
N GLU A 255 31.35 -16.07 -9.42
CA GLU A 255 30.71 -14.88 -9.98
C GLU A 255 29.34 -14.61 -9.36
N GLY A 256 28.51 -15.63 -9.19
CA GLY A 256 27.14 -15.50 -8.67
C GLY A 256 27.06 -15.34 -7.17
N SER A 257 27.99 -15.95 -6.40
CA SER A 257 27.88 -16.00 -4.94
C SER A 257 27.93 -14.64 -4.25
N PRO A 258 28.68 -13.61 -4.68
CA PRO A 258 28.63 -12.28 -4.10
C PRO A 258 27.25 -11.61 -4.24
N TYR A 259 26.63 -11.75 -5.40
CA TYR A 259 25.31 -11.21 -5.66
C TYR A 259 24.23 -11.85 -4.79
N ILE A 260 24.29 -13.17 -4.60
CA ILE A 260 23.34 -13.91 -3.75
C ILE A 260 23.54 -13.57 -2.26
N LYS A 261 24.77 -13.27 -1.83
CA LYS A 261 25.04 -12.79 -0.47
C LYS A 261 24.46 -11.41 -0.20
N THR A 262 24.55 -10.49 -1.16
CA THR A 262 24.09 -9.10 -1.01
C THR A 262 22.61 -8.94 -1.32
N LYS A 263 22.05 -9.81 -2.17
CA LYS A 263 20.62 -9.87 -2.50
C LYS A 263 20.12 -11.30 -2.37
N PRO A 264 19.75 -11.72 -1.14
CA PRO A 264 19.24 -13.07 -0.90
C PRO A 264 18.04 -13.39 -1.78
N LEU A 265 17.95 -14.64 -2.23
CA LEU A 265 16.86 -15.12 -3.08
C LEU A 265 15.55 -15.29 -2.31
N HIS A 266 15.66 -15.49 -0.97
CA HIS A 266 14.53 -15.65 -0.07
C HIS A 266 14.93 -15.24 1.35
N GLY A 267 13.94 -14.80 2.18
CA GLY A 267 14.19 -14.34 3.54
C GLY A 267 14.84 -15.39 4.45
N SER A 268 14.55 -16.67 4.23
CA SER A 268 15.14 -17.79 5.00
C SER A 268 16.53 -18.21 4.53
N GLN A 269 17.11 -17.53 3.54
CA GLN A 269 18.43 -17.91 3.00
C GLN A 269 19.53 -17.74 4.03
N ARG A 270 20.37 -18.77 4.16
CA ARG A 270 21.60 -18.73 4.96
C ARG A 270 22.80 -19.28 4.18
N ASN A 271 23.98 -18.74 4.46
CA ASN A 271 25.23 -19.30 3.95
C ASN A 271 25.57 -20.59 4.71
N VAL A 272 25.98 -21.62 4.00
CA VAL A 272 26.57 -22.83 4.61
C VAL A 272 28.03 -22.55 4.95
N ARG A 273 28.47 -22.95 6.14
CA ARG A 273 29.83 -22.73 6.64
C ARG A 273 30.27 -23.90 7.51
N GLY A 274 31.59 -23.94 7.80
CA GLY A 274 32.17 -24.89 8.75
C GLY A 274 32.13 -26.33 8.29
N ASP A 275 31.79 -27.27 9.17
CA ASP A 275 31.83 -28.68 8.86
C ASP A 275 30.77 -29.11 7.84
N GLU A 276 29.61 -28.45 7.83
CA GLU A 276 28.59 -28.69 6.78
C GLU A 276 29.15 -28.36 5.38
N GLU A 277 29.86 -27.26 5.25
CA GLU A 277 30.49 -26.89 3.97
C GLU A 277 31.56 -27.90 3.53
N LYS A 278 32.40 -28.39 4.45
CA LYS A 278 33.42 -29.41 4.13
C LYS A 278 32.75 -30.68 3.59
N LEU A 279 31.73 -31.19 4.26
CA LEU A 279 30.98 -32.36 3.83
C LEU A 279 30.34 -32.17 2.47
N LEU A 280 29.81 -30.99 2.17
CA LEU A 280 29.23 -30.69 0.84
C LEU A 280 30.29 -30.61 -0.23
N ARG A 281 31.47 -30.08 0.05
CA ARG A 281 32.56 -30.05 -0.90
C ARG A 281 33.10 -31.47 -1.19
N GLU A 282 33.14 -32.34 -0.22
CA GLU A 282 33.47 -33.76 -0.42
C GLU A 282 32.38 -34.48 -1.25
N LYS A 283 31.11 -34.18 -0.99
CA LYS A 283 30.00 -34.78 -1.74
C LYS A 283 29.91 -34.31 -3.20
N TYR A 284 30.19 -33.03 -3.44
CA TYR A 284 30.03 -32.37 -4.73
C TYR A 284 31.36 -31.87 -5.29
N GLN A 285 32.36 -32.77 -5.41
CA GLN A 285 33.73 -32.46 -5.83
C GLN A 285 33.83 -31.76 -7.19
N VAL A 286 32.85 -31.92 -8.08
CA VAL A 286 32.81 -31.26 -9.39
C VAL A 286 32.60 -29.75 -9.26
N LEU A 287 31.99 -29.28 -8.16
CA LEU A 287 31.65 -27.87 -7.92
C LEU A 287 32.84 -27.21 -7.19
N GLN A 288 33.77 -26.68 -7.94
CA GLN A 288 34.95 -26.00 -7.40
C GLN A 288 34.65 -24.51 -7.15
N GLY A 289 35.28 -23.93 -6.11
CA GLY A 289 35.03 -22.52 -5.74
C GLY A 289 33.66 -22.28 -5.21
N GLY A 290 33.18 -21.04 -5.34
CA GLY A 290 31.82 -20.63 -5.00
C GLY A 290 31.42 -20.85 -3.55
N CYS A 291 30.11 -20.78 -3.30
CA CYS A 291 29.51 -20.92 -1.99
C CYS A 291 28.24 -21.77 -2.01
N PHE A 292 27.96 -22.45 -0.90
CA PHE A 292 26.70 -23.16 -0.69
C PHE A 292 25.76 -22.30 0.13
N PHE A 293 24.45 -22.35 -0.21
CA PHE A 293 23.38 -21.68 0.52
C PHE A 293 22.24 -22.65 0.78
N ARG A 294 21.59 -22.50 1.92
CA ARG A 294 20.32 -23.16 2.22
C ARG A 294 19.20 -22.15 2.35
N MET A 295 18.03 -22.54 1.94
CA MET A 295 16.80 -21.78 2.11
C MET A 295 15.62 -22.73 2.33
N LYS A 296 14.53 -22.23 2.87
CA LYS A 296 13.29 -22.97 3.10
C LYS A 296 12.17 -22.35 2.31
N CYS A 297 11.54 -23.11 1.41
CA CYS A 297 10.44 -22.63 0.58
C CYS A 297 9.51 -23.76 0.18
N ILE A 298 8.24 -23.44 0.00
CA ILE A 298 7.27 -24.28 -0.70
C ILE A 298 7.59 -24.23 -2.20
N LEU A 299 7.68 -25.39 -2.84
CA LEU A 299 8.03 -25.46 -4.25
C LEU A 299 6.84 -25.03 -5.12
N ASN A 300 7.07 -24.00 -5.93
CA ASN A 300 6.13 -23.49 -6.92
C ASN A 300 6.86 -23.19 -8.24
N TYR A 301 6.16 -22.74 -9.26
CA TYR A 301 6.79 -22.46 -10.55
C TYR A 301 7.61 -21.15 -10.53
N GLU A 302 7.33 -20.22 -9.63
CA GLU A 302 8.11 -19.00 -9.49
C GLU A 302 9.52 -19.28 -8.99
N ILE A 303 9.70 -20.25 -8.07
CA ILE A 303 11.04 -20.63 -7.62
C ILE A 303 11.83 -21.35 -8.71
N GLU A 304 11.17 -22.16 -9.56
CA GLU A 304 11.82 -22.74 -10.74
C GLU A 304 12.27 -21.66 -11.71
N GLN A 305 11.42 -20.67 -12.01
CA GLN A 305 11.78 -19.54 -12.86
C GLN A 305 12.92 -18.72 -12.27
N LEU A 306 12.90 -18.48 -10.94
CA LEU A 306 13.99 -17.78 -10.26
C LEU A 306 15.33 -18.46 -10.49
N PHE A 307 15.42 -19.79 -10.31
CA PHE A 307 16.67 -20.51 -10.53
C PHE A 307 17.07 -20.56 -12.00
N MET A 308 16.13 -20.76 -12.91
CA MET A 308 16.40 -20.69 -14.35
C MET A 308 16.95 -19.31 -14.78
N SER A 309 16.50 -18.24 -14.14
CA SER A 309 17.01 -16.88 -14.43
C SER A 309 18.47 -16.65 -13.99
N LYS A 310 19.03 -17.54 -13.15
CA LYS A 310 20.43 -17.47 -12.71
C LYS A 310 21.41 -18.15 -13.66
N MET A 311 20.89 -18.76 -14.72
CA MET A 311 21.68 -19.45 -15.76
C MET A 311 22.65 -20.50 -15.14
N ASP A 312 23.93 -20.41 -15.47
CA ASP A 312 25.01 -21.29 -15.00
C ASP A 312 25.65 -20.80 -13.67
N GLN A 313 25.22 -19.67 -13.15
CA GLN A 313 25.75 -19.14 -11.89
C GLN A 313 25.26 -19.90 -10.65
N VAL A 314 24.13 -20.61 -10.74
CA VAL A 314 23.50 -21.30 -9.62
C VAL A 314 23.07 -22.71 -10.01
N VAL A 315 23.42 -23.67 -9.17
CA VAL A 315 22.98 -25.07 -9.31
C VAL A 315 22.15 -25.46 -8.08
N VAL A 316 20.94 -25.95 -8.31
CA VAL A 316 20.10 -26.53 -7.26
C VAL A 316 20.51 -27.98 -7.04
N LEU A 317 20.87 -28.32 -5.80
CA LEU A 317 21.38 -29.62 -5.41
C LEU A 317 20.32 -30.47 -4.69
N GLU A 318 19.52 -29.83 -3.85
CA GLU A 318 18.44 -30.44 -3.06
C GLU A 318 17.23 -29.49 -3.03
N PRO A 319 15.98 -30.03 -2.98
CA PRO A 319 15.61 -31.43 -3.09
C PRO A 319 15.71 -31.94 -4.54
N SER A 320 15.78 -33.25 -4.71
CA SER A 320 15.90 -33.90 -6.02
C SER A 320 14.74 -33.52 -6.95
N VAL A 321 13.51 -33.44 -6.42
CA VAL A 321 12.32 -33.03 -7.18
C VAL A 321 12.53 -31.72 -7.93
N LEU A 322 13.08 -30.69 -7.25
CA LEU A 322 13.35 -29.40 -7.85
C LEU A 322 14.54 -29.48 -8.83
N SER A 323 15.64 -30.13 -8.41
CA SER A 323 16.81 -30.31 -9.24
C SER A 323 16.50 -31.04 -10.55
N ASP A 324 15.70 -32.10 -10.49
CA ASP A 324 15.34 -32.90 -11.65
C ASP A 324 14.36 -32.15 -12.58
N SER A 325 13.41 -31.38 -12.04
CA SER A 325 12.56 -30.48 -12.83
C SER A 325 13.39 -29.47 -13.63
N LEU A 326 14.39 -28.85 -12.99
CA LEU A 326 15.29 -27.91 -13.67
C LEU A 326 16.15 -28.60 -14.75
N LYS A 327 16.69 -29.78 -14.48
CA LYS A 327 17.44 -30.56 -15.48
C LYS A 327 16.59 -30.88 -16.73
N GLU A 328 15.32 -31.24 -16.54
CA GLU A 328 14.40 -31.49 -17.67
C GLU A 328 14.17 -30.22 -18.49
N ARG A 329 14.00 -29.07 -17.83
CA ARG A 329 13.83 -27.77 -18.52
C ARG A 329 15.08 -27.39 -19.32
N ILE A 330 16.27 -27.55 -18.72
CA ILE A 330 17.56 -27.32 -19.38
C ILE A 330 17.73 -28.22 -20.58
N LYS A 331 17.38 -29.52 -20.44
CA LYS A 331 17.44 -30.47 -21.57
C LYS A 331 16.55 -30.06 -22.72
N LYS A 332 15.29 -29.66 -22.43
CA LYS A 332 14.35 -29.14 -23.44
C LYS A 332 14.90 -27.88 -24.11
N LEU A 333 15.46 -26.96 -23.33
CA LEU A 333 16.05 -25.72 -23.84
C LEU A 333 17.24 -26.02 -24.76
N ASN A 334 18.12 -26.90 -24.33
CA ASN A 334 19.27 -27.33 -25.14
C ASN A 334 18.84 -27.97 -26.49
N MET A 335 17.79 -28.80 -26.48
CA MET A 335 17.23 -29.37 -27.72
C MET A 335 16.71 -28.28 -28.66
N LEU A 336 16.05 -27.25 -28.14
CA LEU A 336 15.55 -26.14 -28.97
C LEU A 336 16.69 -25.36 -29.59
N TYR A 337 17.72 -25.01 -28.83
CA TYR A 337 18.89 -24.29 -29.34
C TYR A 337 19.74 -25.13 -30.31
N SER A 338 19.80 -26.46 -30.14
CA SER A 338 20.53 -27.36 -31.04
C SER A 338 19.83 -27.56 -32.40
N ASN A 339 18.55 -27.18 -32.51
CA ASN A 339 17.75 -27.30 -33.74
C ASN A 339 17.62 -25.97 -34.51
N ILE A 340 18.22 -24.89 -34.01
CA ILE A 340 18.33 -23.59 -34.66
C ILE A 340 19.66 -23.47 -35.36
#